data_ef815ac936b48a937ce40450737ab548
#
_entry.id   ef815ac936b48a937ce40450737ab548
#
_cell.length_a   1.000
_cell.length_b   1.000
_cell.length_c   1.000
_cell.angle_alpha   90.00
_cell.angle_beta   90.00
_cell.angle_gamma   90.00
#
_symmetry.space_group_name_H-M   'P 1'
#
loop_
_entity.id
_entity.type
_entity.pdbx_description
1 polymer ?
#
loop_
_entity_poly.entity_id
_entity_poly.type
_entity_poly.pdbx_seq_one_letter_code
_entity_poly.pdbx_strand_id
1 'polypeptide(L)'
;MIPLAEKTKESNKNWIKFVGTAGARFVVAKQLRSSGGLWFSLQGVNLYMDPGPGALVRCLSSKPNLDPTKLDGILLSHKHLDHSGDINAMIEAMTEGGYRPKGVLFAPQDALEDDPVVFRYVRNYLERIEVLKENGSYSLGDLKFSTGKKHHHSVETYGFNFHFPEATISYITDTKYDPDLISQYPGELLIMNVVLLAENPRRQIDHLSLDDVRIILRGTKAKVAVLTHFGMRMLEAGPQELANRLNEETGVRVIAAQDGMTLKIDELVRN
;
A
#
# COMPACT_ATOMS: atom_id res chain seq x y z
N MET A 1 12.51 33.15 26.03
CA MET A 1 11.86 33.02 24.69
C MET A 1 12.87 32.33 23.79
N ILE A 2 12.69 31.05 23.52
CA ILE A 2 13.50 30.29 22.56
C ILE A 2 12.79 30.45 21.21
N PRO A 3 13.49 30.85 20.13
CA PRO A 3 12.85 31.01 18.82
C PRO A 3 12.32 29.67 18.32
N LEU A 4 11.08 29.67 17.82
CA LEU A 4 10.52 28.58 17.04
C LEU A 4 11.44 28.34 15.85
N ALA A 5 12.09 27.18 15.82
CA ALA A 5 12.90 26.75 14.69
C ALA A 5 12.01 26.73 13.43
N GLU A 6 12.42 27.50 12.42
CA GLU A 6 11.85 27.43 11.08
C GLU A 6 11.88 25.98 10.61
N LYS A 7 10.72 25.42 10.31
CA LYS A 7 10.58 24.14 9.59
C LYS A 7 11.24 24.37 8.23
N THR A 8 12.42 23.83 8.07
CA THR A 8 13.18 23.92 6.82
C THR A 8 12.40 23.28 5.69
N LYS A 9 12.45 23.90 4.51
CA LYS A 9 11.77 23.51 3.25
C LYS A 9 12.10 22.09 2.73
N GLU A 10 12.87 21.27 3.43
CA GLU A 10 13.15 19.88 3.07
C GLU A 10 12.04 18.89 3.44
N SER A 11 11.05 19.29 4.25
CA SER A 11 9.99 18.40 4.75
C SER A 11 8.82 18.13 3.78
N ASN A 12 8.81 18.70 2.57
CA ASN A 12 7.68 18.62 1.65
C ASN A 12 7.92 17.73 0.41
N LYS A 13 8.85 16.78 0.47
CA LYS A 13 9.04 15.83 -0.64
C LYS A 13 8.08 14.66 -0.48
N ASN A 14 7.22 14.44 -1.48
CA ASN A 14 6.32 13.30 -1.52
C ASN A 14 7.08 12.04 -1.97
N TRP A 15 7.04 10.99 -1.16
CA TRP A 15 7.67 9.72 -1.49
C TRP A 15 6.93 8.53 -0.89
N ILE A 16 7.12 7.36 -1.51
CA ILE A 16 6.62 6.07 -1.05
C ILE A 16 7.80 5.12 -0.92
N LYS A 17 7.92 4.43 0.21
CA LYS A 17 8.90 3.36 0.39
C LYS A 17 8.22 2.01 0.42
N PHE A 18 8.66 1.12 -0.45
CA PHE A 18 8.24 -0.28 -0.47
C PHE A 18 9.06 -1.02 0.58
N VAL A 19 8.52 -1.19 1.78
CA VAL A 19 9.19 -1.88 2.90
C VAL A 19 9.26 -3.38 2.61
N GLY A 20 8.24 -3.90 1.91
CA GLY A 20 8.22 -5.25 1.38
C GLY A 20 7.42 -5.35 0.09
N THR A 21 7.73 -6.34 -0.73
CA THR A 21 7.10 -6.58 -2.04
C THR A 21 6.63 -8.03 -2.22
N ALA A 22 6.63 -8.82 -1.13
CA ALA A 22 6.13 -10.19 -1.12
C ALA A 22 4.62 -10.21 -1.25
N GLY A 23 4.11 -11.08 -2.11
CA GLY A 23 2.70 -11.40 -2.23
C GLY A 23 2.44 -12.88 -2.02
N ALA A 24 1.22 -13.18 -1.56
CA ALA A 24 0.72 -14.53 -1.33
C ALA A 24 1.54 -15.39 -0.35
N ARG A 25 0.99 -16.55 -0.02
CA ARG A 25 1.40 -17.37 1.13
C ARG A 25 2.85 -17.88 1.04
N PHE A 26 3.29 -18.35 -0.13
CA PHE A 26 4.58 -19.05 -0.24
C PHE A 26 5.77 -18.10 -0.24
N VAL A 27 5.65 -16.93 -0.86
CA VAL A 27 6.73 -15.93 -0.88
C VAL A 27 6.93 -15.38 0.53
N VAL A 28 5.83 -15.07 1.23
CA VAL A 28 5.84 -14.63 2.62
C VAL A 28 6.38 -15.72 3.55
N ALA A 29 5.85 -16.94 3.48
CA ALA A 29 6.28 -18.04 4.35
C ALA A 29 7.77 -18.39 4.20
N LYS A 30 8.32 -18.26 2.99
CA LYS A 30 9.74 -18.51 2.70
C LYS A 30 10.61 -17.26 2.81
N GLN A 31 10.02 -16.09 3.08
CA GLN A 31 10.72 -14.79 3.13
C GLN A 31 11.62 -14.52 1.91
N LEU A 32 11.17 -14.92 0.71
CA LEU A 32 11.88 -14.66 -0.54
C LEU A 32 11.87 -13.18 -0.90
N ARG A 33 10.87 -12.47 -0.42
CA ARG A 33 10.70 -11.03 -0.37
C ARG A 33 10.08 -10.67 0.98
N SER A 34 10.29 -9.45 1.45
CA SER A 34 9.67 -8.95 2.67
C SER A 34 8.19 -8.70 2.48
N SER A 35 7.39 -8.96 3.50
CA SER A 35 5.94 -8.68 3.55
C SER A 35 5.60 -7.43 4.35
N GLY A 36 6.52 -6.48 4.42
CA GLY A 36 6.41 -5.33 5.31
C GLY A 36 5.47 -4.19 4.86
N GLY A 37 4.83 -4.26 3.69
CA GLY A 37 3.92 -3.20 3.22
C GLY A 37 4.63 -1.92 2.74
N LEU A 38 3.95 -0.77 2.83
CA LEU A 38 4.42 0.50 2.30
C LEU A 38 4.40 1.62 3.35
N TRP A 39 5.42 2.46 3.32
CA TRP A 39 5.42 3.74 4.03
C TRP A 39 5.20 4.88 3.04
N PHE A 40 4.16 5.65 3.25
CA PHE A 40 3.85 6.86 2.51
C PHE A 40 4.28 8.07 3.35
N SER A 41 5.04 8.98 2.74
CA SER A 41 5.26 10.32 3.25
C SER A 41 4.74 11.30 2.21
N LEU A 42 3.53 11.79 2.45
CA LEU A 42 2.74 12.54 1.47
C LEU A 42 2.17 13.79 2.13
N GLN A 43 2.38 14.97 1.54
CA GLN A 43 1.86 16.25 2.04
C GLN A 43 2.16 16.50 3.52
N GLY A 44 3.33 16.04 3.99
CA GLY A 44 3.75 16.17 5.38
C GLY A 44 3.15 15.14 6.33
N VAL A 45 2.37 14.18 5.83
CA VAL A 45 1.75 13.09 6.58
C VAL A 45 2.53 11.80 6.36
N ASN A 46 2.81 11.06 7.42
CA ASN A 46 3.39 9.72 7.38
C ASN A 46 2.30 8.67 7.65
N LEU A 47 1.98 7.88 6.64
CA LEU A 47 0.97 6.83 6.69
C LEU A 47 1.61 5.48 6.38
N TYR A 48 1.40 4.49 7.24
CA TYR A 48 1.83 3.13 6.97
C TYR A 48 0.68 2.30 6.41
N MET A 49 0.91 1.63 5.30
CA MET A 49 -0.11 0.80 4.67
C MET A 49 0.29 -0.67 4.71
N ASP A 50 -0.67 -1.50 5.11
CA ASP A 50 -0.59 -2.96 5.14
C ASP A 50 0.65 -3.49 5.89
N PRO A 51 0.75 -3.28 7.21
CA PRO A 51 1.88 -3.76 8.00
C PRO A 51 1.88 -5.29 8.14
N GLY A 52 2.33 -5.97 7.09
CA GLY A 52 2.51 -7.41 7.08
C GLY A 52 3.66 -7.88 7.98
N PRO A 53 3.87 -9.21 8.12
CA PRO A 53 4.88 -9.77 9.01
C PRO A 53 6.28 -9.21 8.77
N GLY A 54 6.90 -8.69 9.82
CA GLY A 54 8.23 -8.09 9.78
C GLY A 54 8.26 -6.58 9.50
N ALA A 55 7.10 -5.92 9.37
CA ALA A 55 7.02 -4.48 9.09
C ALA A 55 7.81 -3.63 10.09
N LEU A 56 7.66 -3.88 11.39
CA LEU A 56 8.38 -3.14 12.43
C LEU A 56 9.89 -3.27 12.31
N VAL A 57 10.38 -4.51 12.20
CA VAL A 57 11.82 -4.79 12.09
C VAL A 57 12.41 -4.16 10.82
N ARG A 58 11.68 -4.24 9.71
CA ARG A 58 12.11 -3.67 8.42
C ARG A 58 12.12 -2.14 8.43
N CYS A 59 11.17 -1.49 9.09
CA CYS A 59 11.19 -0.04 9.28
C CYS A 59 12.45 0.38 10.04
N LEU A 60 12.70 -0.22 11.19
CA LEU A 60 13.83 0.14 12.05
C LEU A 60 15.20 -0.19 11.44
N SER A 61 15.29 -1.21 10.57
CA SER A 61 16.52 -1.58 9.87
C SER A 61 16.70 -0.90 8.52
N SER A 62 15.73 -0.13 8.05
CA SER A 62 15.80 0.55 6.74
C SER A 62 16.84 1.68 6.73
N LYS A 63 17.28 2.06 5.53
CA LYS A 63 18.17 3.21 5.32
C LYS A 63 17.51 4.20 4.35
N PRO A 64 17.23 5.45 4.77
CA PRO A 64 17.25 5.90 6.18
C PRO A 64 16.25 5.12 7.05
N ASN A 65 16.48 5.12 8.36
CA ASN A 65 15.60 4.49 9.34
C ASN A 65 14.19 5.12 9.25
N LEU A 66 13.18 4.27 9.24
CA LEU A 66 11.78 4.67 9.33
C LEU A 66 11.31 4.50 10.78
N ASP A 67 11.21 5.60 11.48
CA ASP A 67 10.81 5.64 12.89
C ASP A 67 9.28 5.57 13.02
N PRO A 68 8.69 4.47 13.52
CA PRO A 68 7.23 4.34 13.64
C PRO A 68 6.60 5.39 14.55
N THR A 69 7.36 5.99 15.49
CA THR A 69 6.85 7.09 16.33
C THR A 69 6.52 8.35 15.51
N LYS A 70 6.95 8.43 14.26
CA LYS A 70 6.65 9.55 13.33
C LYS A 70 5.41 9.31 12.48
N LEU A 71 4.76 8.15 12.60
CA LEU A 71 3.52 7.87 11.91
C LEU A 71 2.38 8.74 12.44
N ASP A 72 1.55 9.20 11.52
CA ASP A 72 0.28 9.89 11.78
C ASP A 72 -0.91 8.93 11.68
N GLY A 73 -0.74 7.80 10.99
CA GLY A 73 -1.77 6.78 10.87
C GLY A 73 -1.31 5.48 10.24
N ILE A 74 -2.20 4.51 10.30
CA ILE A 74 -2.07 3.20 9.67
C ILE A 74 -3.29 2.95 8.81
N LEU A 75 -3.08 2.45 7.60
CA LEU A 75 -4.13 2.10 6.64
C LEU A 75 -4.04 0.60 6.35
N LEU A 76 -5.09 -0.12 6.64
CA LEU A 76 -5.22 -1.54 6.36
C LEU A 76 -6.19 -1.75 5.20
N SER A 77 -5.72 -2.34 4.10
CA SER A 77 -6.57 -2.63 2.94
C SER A 77 -7.53 -3.78 3.21
N HIS A 78 -7.06 -4.83 3.90
CA HIS A 78 -7.82 -6.01 4.30
C HIS A 78 -7.09 -6.82 5.37
N LYS A 79 -7.79 -7.78 5.98
CA LYS A 79 -7.33 -8.50 7.17
C LYS A 79 -6.41 -9.69 6.95
N HIS A 80 -6.04 -10.07 5.72
CA HIS A 80 -5.12 -11.18 5.52
C HIS A 80 -3.79 -10.98 6.24
N LEU A 81 -3.19 -12.08 6.70
CA LEU A 81 -2.01 -12.07 7.56
C LEU A 81 -0.80 -11.36 6.93
N ASP A 82 -0.61 -11.52 5.62
CA ASP A 82 0.49 -10.88 4.88
C ASP A 82 0.36 -9.36 4.77
N HIS A 83 -0.84 -8.79 5.09
CA HIS A 83 -1.11 -7.36 5.17
C HIS A 83 -1.27 -6.85 6.61
N SER A 84 -1.64 -7.71 7.57
CA SER A 84 -2.00 -7.30 8.93
C SER A 84 -1.11 -7.88 10.03
N GLY A 85 -0.13 -8.74 9.69
CA GLY A 85 0.62 -9.51 10.69
C GLY A 85 1.33 -8.69 11.76
N ASP A 86 1.83 -7.50 11.41
CA ASP A 86 2.49 -6.58 12.36
C ASP A 86 1.59 -5.39 12.76
N ILE A 87 0.29 -5.38 12.42
CA ILE A 87 -0.55 -4.20 12.65
C ILE A 87 -0.57 -3.77 14.12
N ASN A 88 -0.65 -4.72 15.04
CA ASN A 88 -0.66 -4.44 16.47
C ASN A 88 0.70 -3.96 16.98
N ALA A 89 1.79 -4.56 16.49
CA ALA A 89 3.16 -4.12 16.81
C ALA A 89 3.43 -2.71 16.28
N MET A 90 2.92 -2.37 15.09
CA MET A 90 3.05 -1.02 14.53
C MET A 90 2.20 0.00 15.28
N ILE A 91 1.01 -0.35 15.74
CA ILE A 91 0.19 0.52 16.62
C ILE A 91 0.94 0.77 17.94
N GLU A 92 1.47 -0.26 18.60
CA GLU A 92 2.26 -0.10 19.83
C GLU A 92 3.50 0.75 19.60
N ALA A 93 4.23 0.53 18.51
CA ALA A 93 5.43 1.34 18.20
C ALA A 93 5.07 2.80 17.90
N MET A 94 4.00 3.06 17.14
CA MET A 94 3.53 4.42 16.85
C MET A 94 3.15 5.17 18.10
N THR A 95 2.54 4.50 19.06
CA THR A 95 1.97 5.09 20.29
C THR A 95 2.88 4.94 21.50
N GLU A 96 4.11 4.44 21.31
CA GLU A 96 5.07 4.14 22.40
C GLU A 96 4.44 3.26 23.50
N GLY A 97 3.79 2.14 23.09
CA GLY A 97 3.12 1.23 24.01
C GLY A 97 1.85 1.82 24.64
N GLY A 98 1.21 2.77 24.00
CA GLY A 98 0.03 3.47 24.49
C GLY A 98 0.34 4.60 25.49
N TYR A 99 1.63 4.86 25.80
CA TYR A 99 2.00 6.01 26.65
C TYR A 99 1.76 7.36 25.98
N ARG A 100 1.72 7.38 24.66
CA ARG A 100 1.40 8.55 23.83
C ARG A 100 0.30 8.22 22.85
N PRO A 101 -0.97 8.19 23.30
CA PRO A 101 -2.09 7.92 22.41
C PRO A 101 -2.10 8.92 21.25
N LYS A 102 -2.08 8.39 20.03
CA LYS A 102 -2.05 9.19 18.79
C LYS A 102 -2.37 8.34 17.57
N GLY A 103 -2.55 9.02 16.46
CA GLY A 103 -2.67 8.42 15.15
C GLY A 103 -4.05 7.82 14.88
N VAL A 104 -4.31 7.63 13.60
CA VAL A 104 -5.58 7.13 13.08
C VAL A 104 -5.38 5.77 12.44
N LEU A 105 -6.25 4.82 12.75
CA LEU A 105 -6.34 3.57 12.01
C LEU A 105 -7.53 3.67 11.04
N PHE A 106 -7.25 3.43 9.76
CA PHE A 106 -8.27 3.18 8.73
C PHE A 106 -8.27 1.69 8.43
N ALA A 107 -9.39 1.00 8.60
CA ALA A 107 -9.47 -0.45 8.41
C ALA A 107 -10.87 -0.88 7.95
N PRO A 108 -11.00 -2.00 7.22
CA PRO A 108 -12.30 -2.58 6.92
C PRO A 108 -12.99 -3.09 8.19
N GLN A 109 -14.32 -3.20 8.15
CA GLN A 109 -15.14 -3.61 9.29
C GLN A 109 -14.73 -4.99 9.81
N ASP A 110 -14.53 -5.96 8.92
CA ASP A 110 -14.20 -7.33 9.27
C ASP A 110 -12.80 -7.51 9.90
N ALA A 111 -11.91 -6.53 9.79
CA ALA A 111 -10.64 -6.49 10.49
C ALA A 111 -10.78 -6.12 11.98
N LEU A 112 -11.91 -5.53 12.34
CA LEU A 112 -12.22 -5.05 13.69
C LEU A 112 -13.21 -5.96 14.43
N GLU A 113 -14.02 -6.72 13.69
CA GLU A 113 -15.08 -7.60 14.20
C GLU A 113 -14.85 -9.02 13.69
N ASP A 114 -15.58 -9.98 14.23
CA ASP A 114 -15.59 -11.38 13.79
C ASP A 114 -14.19 -11.94 13.46
N ASP A 115 -13.44 -12.33 14.45
CA ASP A 115 -12.04 -12.74 14.34
C ASP A 115 -11.10 -11.56 14.00
N PRO A 116 -11.05 -10.54 14.90
CA PRO A 116 -10.35 -9.30 14.62
C PRO A 116 -8.84 -9.48 14.57
N VAL A 117 -8.21 -8.89 13.56
CA VAL A 117 -6.73 -8.82 13.46
C VAL A 117 -6.16 -7.63 14.23
N VAL A 118 -7.00 -6.63 14.55
CA VAL A 118 -6.64 -5.49 15.40
C VAL A 118 -7.11 -5.80 16.82
N PHE A 119 -6.17 -6.06 17.72
CA PHE A 119 -6.49 -6.45 19.09
C PHE A 119 -7.25 -5.34 19.82
N ARG A 120 -8.24 -5.74 20.63
CA ARG A 120 -9.10 -4.78 21.31
C ARG A 120 -8.33 -3.85 22.25
N TYR A 121 -7.27 -4.33 22.91
CA TYR A 121 -6.52 -3.52 23.87
C TYR A 121 -5.70 -2.42 23.20
N VAL A 122 -5.14 -2.64 21.98
CA VAL A 122 -4.35 -1.60 21.29
C VAL A 122 -5.23 -0.50 20.68
N ARG A 123 -6.52 -0.75 20.50
CA ARG A 123 -7.44 0.23 19.91
C ARG A 123 -7.55 1.50 20.76
N ASN A 124 -7.43 1.37 22.07
CA ASN A 124 -7.45 2.51 23.00
C ASN A 124 -6.18 3.36 22.97
N TYR A 125 -5.14 2.91 22.26
CA TYR A 125 -3.90 3.68 22.06
C TYR A 125 -4.02 4.67 20.91
N LEU A 126 -5.01 4.48 20.04
CA LEU A 126 -5.28 5.32 18.88
C LEU A 126 -6.15 6.51 19.25
N GLU A 127 -5.93 7.63 18.56
CA GLU A 127 -6.80 8.80 18.65
C GLU A 127 -8.20 8.47 18.15
N ARG A 128 -8.30 7.77 17.01
CA ARG A 128 -9.54 7.27 16.45
C ARG A 128 -9.33 6.12 15.47
N ILE A 129 -10.42 5.41 15.22
CA ILE A 129 -10.50 4.37 14.18
C ILE A 129 -11.58 4.77 13.20
N GLU A 130 -11.26 4.79 11.92
CA GLU A 130 -12.20 5.04 10.83
C GLU A 130 -12.42 3.75 10.03
N VAL A 131 -13.68 3.32 9.97
CA VAL A 131 -14.06 2.13 9.19
C VAL A 131 -14.16 2.51 7.73
N LEU A 132 -13.42 1.75 6.89
CA LEU A 132 -13.48 1.92 5.44
C LEU A 132 -14.84 1.49 4.89
N LYS A 133 -15.28 2.16 3.82
CA LYS A 133 -16.54 1.90 3.13
C LYS A 133 -16.35 2.05 1.64
N GLU A 134 -17.21 1.42 0.85
CA GLU A 134 -17.25 1.63 -0.60
C GLU A 134 -17.46 3.11 -0.93
N ASN A 135 -16.67 3.61 -1.88
CA ASN A 135 -16.70 5.01 -2.34
C ASN A 135 -16.57 6.02 -1.19
N GLY A 136 -15.89 5.62 -0.10
CA GLY A 136 -15.64 6.46 1.05
C GLY A 136 -14.60 7.53 0.77
N SER A 137 -14.70 8.67 1.48
CA SER A 137 -13.72 9.76 1.42
C SER A 137 -13.16 9.99 2.81
N TYR A 138 -11.83 10.10 2.91
CA TYR A 138 -11.09 10.16 4.16
C TYR A 138 -10.03 11.25 4.11
N SER A 139 -9.61 11.68 5.30
CA SER A 139 -8.50 12.63 5.43
C SER A 139 -7.63 12.32 6.66
N LEU A 140 -6.35 12.58 6.53
CA LEU A 140 -5.38 12.55 7.62
C LEU A 140 -4.47 13.79 7.47
N GLY A 141 -4.63 14.77 8.34
CA GLY A 141 -4.05 16.10 8.11
C GLY A 141 -4.48 16.66 6.75
N ASP A 142 -3.53 17.09 5.94
CA ASP A 142 -3.79 17.63 4.60
C ASP A 142 -3.96 16.53 3.53
N LEU A 143 -3.56 15.29 3.83
CA LEU A 143 -3.70 14.16 2.91
C LEU A 143 -5.16 13.74 2.80
N LYS A 144 -5.70 13.79 1.58
CA LYS A 144 -7.03 13.30 1.23
C LYS A 144 -6.93 12.03 0.40
N PHE A 145 -7.78 11.06 0.71
CA PHE A 145 -7.87 9.84 -0.08
C PHE A 145 -9.29 9.30 -0.12
N SER A 146 -9.55 8.42 -1.06
CA SER A 146 -10.84 7.74 -1.21
C SER A 146 -10.64 6.26 -1.52
N THR A 147 -11.67 5.47 -1.21
CA THR A 147 -11.80 4.09 -1.66
C THR A 147 -12.64 4.01 -2.92
N GLY A 148 -12.45 2.97 -3.71
CA GLY A 148 -13.40 2.54 -4.75
C GLY A 148 -14.51 1.66 -4.18
N LYS A 149 -15.15 0.87 -5.06
CA LYS A 149 -15.98 -0.26 -4.65
C LYS A 149 -15.13 -1.30 -3.92
N LYS A 150 -15.77 -2.13 -3.11
CA LYS A 150 -15.12 -3.27 -2.49
C LYS A 150 -14.52 -4.18 -3.57
N HIS A 151 -13.28 -4.57 -3.38
CA HIS A 151 -12.57 -5.46 -4.28
C HIS A 151 -13.15 -6.88 -4.27
N HIS A 152 -13.00 -7.57 -5.39
CA HIS A 152 -13.37 -8.97 -5.52
C HIS A 152 -12.30 -9.84 -4.84
N HIS A 153 -12.48 -10.09 -3.56
CA HIS A 153 -11.55 -10.83 -2.71
C HIS A 153 -12.31 -11.60 -1.63
N SER A 154 -11.66 -12.60 -1.00
CA SER A 154 -12.31 -13.49 -0.01
C SER A 154 -12.66 -12.81 1.31
N VAL A 155 -12.12 -11.62 1.58
CA VAL A 155 -12.39 -10.78 2.75
C VAL A 155 -12.68 -9.35 2.30
N GLU A 156 -13.20 -8.53 3.21
CA GLU A 156 -13.48 -7.13 2.91
C GLU A 156 -12.19 -6.38 2.54
N THR A 157 -12.08 -5.93 1.28
CA THR A 157 -10.84 -5.39 0.70
C THR A 157 -11.12 -4.13 -0.08
N TYR A 158 -10.26 -3.12 0.09
CA TYR A 158 -10.34 -1.84 -0.61
C TYR A 158 -9.01 -1.47 -1.27
N GLY A 159 -9.11 -0.84 -2.45
CA GLY A 159 -8.03 -0.06 -3.04
C GLY A 159 -8.25 1.43 -2.77
N PHE A 160 -7.27 2.27 -3.11
CA PHE A 160 -7.22 3.66 -2.68
C PHE A 160 -6.84 4.61 -3.80
N ASN A 161 -7.39 5.82 -3.76
CA ASN A 161 -6.96 6.96 -4.55
C ASN A 161 -6.50 8.07 -3.60
N PHE A 162 -5.22 8.43 -3.64
CA PHE A 162 -4.65 9.54 -2.90
C PHE A 162 -4.65 10.78 -3.79
N HIS A 163 -5.29 11.86 -3.31
CA HIS A 163 -5.56 13.05 -4.08
C HIS A 163 -4.56 14.16 -3.77
N PHE A 164 -3.91 14.65 -4.81
CA PHE A 164 -3.02 15.81 -4.79
C PHE A 164 -3.57 16.90 -5.68
N PRO A 165 -3.18 18.15 -5.51
CA PRO A 165 -3.63 19.23 -6.39
C PRO A 165 -3.29 19.00 -7.88
N GLU A 166 -2.18 18.30 -8.14
CA GLU A 166 -1.60 18.13 -9.48
C GLU A 166 -1.70 16.71 -10.03
N ALA A 167 -2.05 15.72 -9.20
CA ALA A 167 -2.07 14.32 -9.59
C ALA A 167 -2.87 13.45 -8.62
N THR A 168 -3.21 12.26 -9.07
CA THR A 168 -3.77 11.20 -8.22
C THR A 168 -2.85 9.97 -8.24
N ILE A 169 -2.60 9.40 -7.07
CA ILE A 169 -1.96 8.09 -6.94
C ILE A 169 -3.06 7.08 -6.67
N SER A 170 -3.22 6.13 -7.56
CA SER A 170 -4.15 5.01 -7.38
C SER A 170 -3.41 3.78 -6.92
N TYR A 171 -3.98 3.04 -5.97
CA TYR A 171 -3.44 1.77 -5.52
C TYR A 171 -4.52 0.68 -5.59
N ILE A 172 -4.36 -0.24 -6.51
CA ILE A 172 -5.16 -1.46 -6.63
C ILE A 172 -4.49 -2.53 -5.76
N THR A 173 -5.10 -2.82 -4.64
CA THR A 173 -4.67 -3.87 -3.69
C THR A 173 -5.13 -5.25 -4.18
N ASP A 174 -5.18 -6.25 -3.32
CA ASP A 174 -5.58 -7.60 -3.68
C ASP A 174 -7.01 -7.64 -4.22
N THR A 175 -7.15 -8.15 -5.43
CA THR A 175 -8.45 -8.30 -6.12
C THR A 175 -8.32 -9.24 -7.31
N LYS A 176 -9.40 -9.91 -7.66
CA LYS A 176 -9.58 -10.45 -9.01
C LYS A 176 -9.84 -9.30 -9.98
N TYR A 177 -9.50 -9.49 -11.24
CA TYR A 177 -9.81 -8.50 -12.28
C TYR A 177 -11.32 -8.26 -12.40
N ASP A 178 -11.67 -6.98 -12.48
CA ASP A 178 -12.98 -6.47 -12.81
C ASP A 178 -12.80 -5.25 -13.75
N PRO A 179 -13.55 -5.14 -14.87
CA PRO A 179 -13.45 -3.99 -15.77
C PRO A 179 -13.65 -2.63 -15.10
N ASP A 180 -14.41 -2.57 -14.01
CA ASP A 180 -14.63 -1.34 -13.25
C ASP A 180 -13.35 -0.78 -12.63
N LEU A 181 -12.32 -1.61 -12.39
CA LEU A 181 -11.02 -1.17 -11.86
C LEU A 181 -10.40 -0.04 -12.69
N ILE A 182 -10.59 -0.07 -14.02
CA ILE A 182 -10.07 0.94 -14.93
C ILE A 182 -10.63 2.33 -14.62
N SER A 183 -11.94 2.41 -14.37
CA SER A 183 -12.62 3.68 -14.07
C SER A 183 -12.47 4.11 -12.63
N GLN A 184 -12.33 3.16 -11.70
CA GLN A 184 -12.23 3.43 -10.26
C GLN A 184 -10.84 3.92 -9.83
N TYR A 185 -9.78 3.59 -10.60
CA TYR A 185 -8.40 3.92 -10.28
C TYR A 185 -7.75 4.77 -11.39
N PRO A 186 -8.14 6.05 -11.53
CA PRO A 186 -7.75 6.91 -12.65
C PRO A 186 -6.38 7.59 -12.47
N GLY A 187 -5.60 7.22 -11.45
CA GLY A 187 -4.35 7.90 -11.09
C GLY A 187 -3.30 7.89 -12.19
N GLU A 188 -2.56 8.98 -12.32
CA GLU A 188 -1.39 9.11 -13.18
C GLU A 188 -0.24 8.20 -12.74
N LEU A 189 -0.15 7.93 -11.44
CA LEU A 189 0.68 6.89 -10.86
C LEU A 189 -0.24 5.78 -10.35
N LEU A 190 -0.08 4.57 -10.90
CA LEU A 190 -0.86 3.39 -10.56
C LEU A 190 0.02 2.34 -9.88
N ILE A 191 -0.25 2.01 -8.62
CA ILE A 191 0.40 0.92 -7.89
C ILE A 191 -0.54 -0.29 -7.94
N MET A 192 -0.02 -1.48 -8.22
CA MET A 192 -0.83 -2.70 -8.33
C MET A 192 -0.19 -3.88 -7.63
N ASN A 193 -0.99 -4.61 -6.85
CA ASN A 193 -0.65 -5.92 -6.33
C ASN A 193 -0.83 -6.96 -7.45
N VAL A 194 0.25 -7.70 -7.78
CA VAL A 194 0.24 -8.65 -8.90
C VAL A 194 0.85 -9.98 -8.47
N VAL A 195 0.01 -10.92 -8.12
CA VAL A 195 0.44 -12.24 -7.60
C VAL A 195 0.66 -13.24 -8.73
N LEU A 196 -0.18 -13.21 -9.76
CA LEU A 196 -0.24 -14.28 -10.76
C LEU A 196 0.53 -13.91 -12.03
N LEU A 197 1.36 -14.82 -12.52
CA LEU A 197 1.98 -14.69 -13.85
C LEU A 197 0.94 -14.88 -14.96
N ALA A 198 0.02 -15.82 -14.76
CA ALA A 198 -1.11 -16.09 -15.63
C ALA A 198 -2.27 -16.66 -14.81
N GLU A 199 -3.48 -16.46 -15.27
CA GLU A 199 -4.65 -17.11 -14.66
C GLU A 199 -4.54 -18.65 -14.73
N ASN A 200 -5.01 -19.29 -13.66
CA ASN A 200 -5.18 -20.73 -13.64
C ASN A 200 -6.68 -21.06 -13.66
N PRO A 201 -7.23 -21.54 -14.78
CA PRO A 201 -8.67 -21.81 -14.90
C PRO A 201 -9.16 -22.89 -13.93
N ARG A 202 -8.26 -23.70 -13.37
CA ARG A 202 -8.59 -24.76 -12.40
C ARG A 202 -8.57 -24.29 -10.94
N ARG A 203 -8.11 -23.07 -10.66
CA ARG A 203 -8.03 -22.48 -9.33
C ARG A 203 -8.52 -21.05 -9.41
N GLN A 204 -9.66 -20.78 -8.81
CA GLN A 204 -10.10 -19.40 -8.59
C GLN A 204 -9.20 -18.79 -7.50
N ILE A 205 -8.33 -17.90 -7.90
CA ILE A 205 -7.45 -17.15 -7.01
C ILE A 205 -7.78 -15.68 -7.24
N ASP A 206 -8.25 -15.01 -6.18
CA ASP A 206 -8.75 -13.63 -6.27
C ASP A 206 -7.60 -12.62 -6.25
N HIS A 207 -6.74 -12.69 -7.27
CA HIS A 207 -5.60 -11.80 -7.48
C HIS A 207 -5.41 -11.48 -8.94
N LEU A 208 -4.86 -10.31 -9.24
CA LEU A 208 -4.49 -9.92 -10.59
C LEU A 208 -3.39 -10.81 -11.17
N SER A 209 -3.54 -11.15 -12.44
CA SER A 209 -2.50 -11.73 -13.28
C SER A 209 -1.78 -10.66 -14.11
N LEU A 210 -0.67 -11.03 -14.74
CA LEU A 210 0.06 -10.14 -15.64
C LEU A 210 -0.80 -9.73 -16.86
N ASP A 211 -1.69 -10.61 -17.32
CA ASP A 211 -2.62 -10.31 -18.41
C ASP A 211 -3.65 -9.25 -17.99
N ASP A 212 -4.15 -9.33 -16.76
CA ASP A 212 -5.05 -8.32 -16.20
C ASP A 212 -4.37 -6.96 -16.09
N VAL A 213 -3.12 -6.94 -15.64
CA VAL A 213 -2.30 -5.72 -15.60
C VAL A 213 -2.20 -5.10 -17.00
N ARG A 214 -1.95 -5.90 -18.02
CA ARG A 214 -1.89 -5.44 -19.42
C ARG A 214 -3.19 -4.78 -19.87
N ILE A 215 -4.34 -5.37 -19.53
CA ILE A 215 -5.66 -4.82 -19.83
C ILE A 215 -5.87 -3.50 -19.09
N ILE A 216 -5.59 -3.46 -17.80
CA ILE A 216 -5.72 -2.26 -16.97
C ILE A 216 -4.86 -1.12 -17.53
N LEU A 217 -3.58 -1.36 -17.81
CA LEU A 217 -2.66 -0.35 -18.34
C LEU A 217 -3.11 0.24 -19.68
N ARG A 218 -3.69 -0.58 -20.56
CA ARG A 218 -4.25 -0.10 -21.84
C ARG A 218 -5.52 0.71 -21.68
N GLY A 219 -6.28 0.47 -20.62
CA GLY A 219 -7.55 1.14 -20.34
C GLY A 219 -7.44 2.39 -19.48
N THR A 220 -6.32 2.56 -18.74
CA THR A 220 -6.09 3.71 -17.86
C THR A 220 -5.32 4.85 -18.54
N LYS A 221 -5.27 6.01 -17.87
CA LYS A 221 -4.43 7.15 -18.26
C LYS A 221 -3.12 7.22 -17.46
N ALA A 222 -2.75 6.11 -16.82
CA ALA A 222 -1.53 6.07 -16.00
C ALA A 222 -0.30 6.37 -16.87
N LYS A 223 0.53 7.27 -16.40
CA LYS A 223 1.86 7.57 -16.99
C LYS A 223 2.92 6.62 -16.45
N VAL A 224 2.77 6.25 -15.18
CA VAL A 224 3.68 5.35 -14.47
C VAL A 224 2.86 4.30 -13.74
N ALA A 225 3.29 3.04 -13.85
CA ALA A 225 2.75 1.93 -13.08
C ALA A 225 3.85 1.27 -12.25
N VAL A 226 3.53 0.90 -11.01
CA VAL A 226 4.44 0.17 -10.13
C VAL A 226 3.78 -1.15 -9.75
N LEU A 227 4.44 -2.25 -10.08
CA LEU A 227 4.00 -3.60 -9.72
C LEU A 227 4.66 -4.01 -8.42
N THR A 228 3.90 -4.58 -7.52
CA THR A 228 4.34 -5.07 -6.21
C THR A 228 3.58 -6.32 -5.82
N HIS A 229 3.81 -6.88 -4.63
CA HIS A 229 3.08 -8.01 -4.08
C HIS A 229 3.22 -9.28 -4.94
N PHE A 230 4.48 -9.64 -5.26
CA PHE A 230 4.78 -10.70 -6.22
C PHE A 230 4.60 -12.10 -5.64
N GLY A 231 3.85 -12.95 -6.37
CA GLY A 231 3.79 -14.39 -6.10
C GLY A 231 5.00 -15.15 -6.64
N MET A 232 5.13 -16.43 -6.27
CA MET A 232 6.27 -17.29 -6.64
C MET A 232 6.58 -17.28 -8.14
N ARG A 233 5.57 -17.50 -8.97
CA ARG A 233 5.74 -17.56 -10.44
C ARG A 233 6.18 -16.22 -11.03
N MET A 234 5.75 -15.12 -10.44
CA MET A 234 6.21 -13.77 -10.82
C MET A 234 7.69 -13.59 -10.50
N LEU A 235 8.13 -14.06 -9.32
CA LEU A 235 9.55 -13.98 -8.93
C LEU A 235 10.43 -14.87 -9.79
N GLU A 236 9.98 -16.09 -10.12
CA GLU A 236 10.69 -17.03 -11.01
C GLU A 236 10.84 -16.48 -12.44
N ALA A 237 9.83 -15.77 -12.94
CA ALA A 237 9.85 -15.15 -14.26
C ALA A 237 10.65 -13.83 -14.34
N GLY A 238 11.08 -13.28 -13.20
CA GLY A 238 11.85 -12.03 -13.14
C GLY A 238 10.98 -10.78 -13.26
N PRO A 239 10.50 -10.20 -12.13
CA PRO A 239 9.56 -9.05 -12.16
C PRO A 239 10.05 -7.86 -12.99
N GLN A 240 11.37 -7.59 -13.02
CA GLN A 240 11.92 -6.49 -13.82
C GLN A 240 11.79 -6.74 -15.31
N GLU A 241 12.03 -7.97 -15.76
CA GLU A 241 11.87 -8.35 -17.16
C GLU A 241 10.41 -8.27 -17.60
N LEU A 242 9.48 -8.71 -16.72
CA LEU A 242 8.05 -8.60 -16.96
C LEU A 242 7.60 -7.14 -17.05
N ALA A 243 8.12 -6.26 -16.19
CA ALA A 243 7.85 -4.83 -16.24
C ALA A 243 8.35 -4.18 -17.55
N ASN A 244 9.57 -4.55 -18.00
CA ASN A 244 10.11 -4.07 -19.27
C ASN A 244 9.22 -4.45 -20.47
N ARG A 245 8.75 -5.70 -20.51
CA ARG A 245 7.81 -6.16 -21.56
C ARG A 245 6.49 -5.40 -21.53
N LEU A 246 5.91 -5.19 -20.36
CA LEU A 246 4.69 -4.40 -20.23
C LEU A 246 4.89 -2.96 -20.70
N ASN A 247 6.05 -2.36 -20.43
CA ASN A 247 6.40 -1.02 -20.90
C ASN A 247 6.41 -0.97 -22.45
N GLU A 248 7.04 -1.93 -23.10
CA GLU A 248 7.08 -2.05 -24.56
C GLU A 248 5.68 -2.29 -25.16
N GLU A 249 4.87 -3.13 -24.54
CA GLU A 249 3.55 -3.53 -25.03
C GLU A 249 2.46 -2.48 -24.83
N THR A 250 2.59 -1.62 -23.80
CA THR A 250 1.53 -0.69 -23.39
C THR A 250 1.91 0.79 -23.58
N GLY A 251 3.20 1.10 -23.70
CA GLY A 251 3.71 2.46 -23.71
C GLY A 251 3.68 3.17 -22.35
N VAL A 252 3.21 2.50 -21.30
CA VAL A 252 3.21 3.01 -19.92
C VAL A 252 4.56 2.68 -19.27
N ARG A 253 5.19 3.64 -18.59
CA ARG A 253 6.40 3.35 -17.81
C ARG A 253 6.08 2.41 -16.65
N VAL A 254 6.51 1.14 -16.75
CA VAL A 254 6.25 0.12 -15.73
C VAL A 254 7.50 -0.14 -14.90
N ILE A 255 7.37 -0.17 -13.58
CA ILE A 255 8.43 -0.40 -12.61
C ILE A 255 8.07 -1.62 -11.77
N ALA A 256 8.97 -2.59 -11.65
CA ALA A 256 8.83 -3.65 -10.66
C ALA A 256 9.43 -3.18 -9.33
N ALA A 257 8.62 -3.13 -8.28
CA ALA A 257 9.07 -2.73 -6.96
C ALA A 257 10.08 -3.73 -6.38
N GLN A 258 10.96 -3.23 -5.53
CA GLN A 258 11.94 -4.02 -4.78
C GLN A 258 11.85 -3.66 -3.29
N ASP A 259 12.17 -4.62 -2.44
CA ASP A 259 12.24 -4.39 -0.99
C ASP A 259 13.21 -3.25 -0.69
N GLY A 260 12.75 -2.26 0.06
CA GLY A 260 13.51 -1.06 0.40
C GLY A 260 13.55 0.02 -0.69
N MET A 261 12.95 -0.18 -1.87
CA MET A 261 12.87 0.83 -2.92
C MET A 261 12.10 2.07 -2.43
N THR A 262 12.63 3.26 -2.73
CA THR A 262 11.95 4.54 -2.48
C THR A 262 11.56 5.18 -3.81
N LEU A 263 10.29 5.48 -3.96
CA LEU A 263 9.71 6.15 -5.10
C LEU A 263 9.47 7.63 -4.76
N LYS A 264 10.13 8.53 -5.43
CA LYS A 264 9.94 9.98 -5.26
C LYS A 264 8.84 10.46 -6.21
N ILE A 265 7.71 10.83 -5.65
CA ILE A 265 6.51 11.17 -6.42
C ILE A 265 6.70 12.44 -7.24
N ASP A 266 7.31 13.45 -6.65
CA ASP A 266 7.52 14.75 -7.31
C ASP A 266 8.40 14.66 -8.59
N GLU A 267 9.27 13.64 -8.67
CA GLU A 267 10.11 13.38 -9.85
C GLU A 267 9.36 12.61 -10.96
N LEU A 268 8.29 11.89 -10.61
CA LEU A 268 7.55 11.04 -11.55
C LEU A 268 6.37 11.74 -12.20
N VAL A 269 5.74 12.67 -11.49
CA VAL A 269 4.53 13.37 -11.96
C VAL A 269 4.86 14.58 -12.82
N ARG A 270 6.08 15.15 -12.71
CA ARG A 270 6.53 16.33 -13.47
C ARG A 270 7.03 16.03 -14.89
N ASN A 271 7.25 14.76 -15.21
CA ASN A 271 7.68 14.29 -16.55
C ASN A 271 6.51 13.61 -17.27
#